data_9d3408ecee86d36e1cb98453993973d7
#
_entry.id   9d3408ecee86d36e1cb98453993973d7
#
_cell.length_a   1.000
_cell.length_b   1.000
_cell.length_c   1.000
_cell.angle_alpha   90.00
_cell.angle_beta   90.00
_cell.angle_gamma   90.00
#
_symmetry.space_group_name_H-M   'P 1'
#
loop_
_entity.id
_entity.type
_entity.pdbx_description
1 polymer ?
#
loop_
_entity_poly.entity_id
_entity_poly.type
_entity_poly.pdbx_seq_one_letter_code
_entity_poly.pdbx_strand_id
1 'polypeptide(L)'
;NKSGVKLTTIFLGNESLIQRGRNTIAHHFMNLPDATHLMFIDADIKFRVEDIVRMIKADKELIIGPVALKGYNWEEIRMAALAGEDNIGRTGGVFNINTLPGIEMENENTPFEIEHGGNAFMLVRKDCFEALDPHTPIYTNGGRSLPDGIEIKDYFRVEINKDTNHLLSED
;
A
#
# COMPACT_ATOMS: atom_id res chain seq x y z
N ASN A 1 19.18 -13.65 -11.92
CA ASN A 1 18.12 -13.44 -10.95
C ASN A 1 18.17 -14.56 -9.89
N LYS A 2 18.77 -14.31 -8.70
CA LYS A 2 18.96 -15.32 -7.64
C LYS A 2 17.64 -15.64 -6.89
N SER A 3 16.63 -14.79 -7.03
CA SER A 3 15.35 -14.94 -6.29
C SER A 3 14.24 -15.65 -7.07
N GLY A 4 14.44 -15.89 -8.38
CA GLY A 4 13.38 -16.44 -9.25
C GLY A 4 12.25 -15.45 -9.58
N VAL A 5 12.27 -14.24 -9.04
CA VAL A 5 11.25 -13.21 -9.29
C VAL A 5 11.51 -12.52 -10.62
N LYS A 6 10.53 -12.54 -11.52
CA LYS A 6 10.53 -11.75 -12.75
C LYS A 6 9.90 -10.39 -12.45
N LEU A 7 10.60 -9.30 -12.74
CA LEU A 7 10.13 -7.94 -12.48
C LEU A 7 9.78 -7.24 -13.79
N THR A 8 8.61 -6.61 -13.81
CA THR A 8 8.19 -5.64 -14.82
C THR A 8 7.89 -4.33 -14.12
N THR A 9 8.40 -3.22 -14.62
CA THR A 9 8.19 -1.90 -14.03
C THR A 9 7.22 -1.10 -14.88
N ILE A 10 6.21 -0.52 -14.25
CA ILE A 10 5.25 0.40 -14.87
C ILE A 10 5.53 1.79 -14.30
N PHE A 11 5.81 2.75 -15.15
CA PHE A 11 5.93 4.15 -14.77
C PHE A 11 4.74 4.93 -15.33
N LEU A 12 4.05 5.63 -14.46
CA LEU A 12 2.96 6.52 -14.83
C LEU A 12 3.39 7.96 -14.60
N GLY A 13 3.47 8.75 -15.66
CA GLY A 13 3.80 10.16 -15.61
C GLY A 13 2.59 11.05 -15.87
N ASN A 14 2.68 12.33 -15.47
CA ASN A 14 1.66 13.35 -15.70
C ASN A 14 0.27 13.04 -15.12
N GLU A 15 0.23 12.25 -14.05
CA GLU A 15 -1.00 11.97 -13.31
C GLU A 15 -0.97 12.72 -11.97
N SER A 16 -1.98 13.53 -11.73
CA SER A 16 -2.11 14.33 -10.51
C SER A 16 -3.16 13.76 -9.54
N LEU A 17 -3.99 12.83 -10.02
CA LEU A 17 -5.04 12.20 -9.24
C LEU A 17 -4.59 10.80 -8.84
N ILE A 18 -4.23 10.63 -7.57
CA ILE A 18 -3.63 9.38 -7.04
C ILE A 18 -4.52 8.18 -7.34
N GLN A 19 -5.81 8.25 -7.06
CA GLN A 19 -6.78 7.17 -7.31
C GLN A 19 -6.77 6.74 -8.78
N ARG A 20 -6.83 7.71 -9.69
CA ARG A 20 -6.82 7.41 -11.13
C ARG A 20 -5.49 6.80 -11.56
N GLY A 21 -4.38 7.28 -10.99
CA GLY A 21 -3.06 6.69 -11.22
C GLY A 21 -2.98 5.23 -10.79
N ARG A 22 -3.42 4.92 -9.58
CA ARG A 22 -3.44 3.55 -9.05
C ARG A 22 -4.37 2.64 -9.84
N ASN A 23 -5.58 3.10 -10.17
CA ASN A 23 -6.52 2.37 -11.02
C ASN A 23 -5.96 2.08 -12.42
N THR A 24 -5.27 3.05 -13.02
CA THR A 24 -4.59 2.89 -14.32
C THR A 24 -3.50 1.82 -14.25
N ILE A 25 -2.69 1.83 -13.19
CA ILE A 25 -1.64 0.82 -12.97
C ILE A 25 -2.26 -0.55 -12.75
N ALA A 26 -3.32 -0.65 -11.95
CA ALA A 26 -4.06 -1.90 -11.74
C ALA A 26 -4.66 -2.43 -13.06
N HIS A 27 -5.24 -1.56 -13.88
CA HIS A 27 -5.73 -1.92 -15.22
C HIS A 27 -4.62 -2.52 -16.09
N HIS A 28 -3.44 -1.90 -16.15
CA HIS A 28 -2.30 -2.45 -16.88
C HIS A 28 -1.86 -3.81 -16.31
N PHE A 29 -1.77 -3.92 -15.00
CA PHE A 29 -1.39 -5.16 -14.32
C PHE A 29 -2.35 -6.31 -14.62
N MET A 30 -3.65 -6.07 -14.55
CA MET A 30 -4.67 -7.10 -14.81
C MET A 30 -4.59 -7.63 -16.25
N ASN A 31 -4.14 -6.81 -17.20
CA ASN A 31 -3.93 -7.19 -18.59
C ASN A 31 -2.56 -7.88 -18.86
N LEU A 32 -1.71 -8.07 -17.86
CA LEU A 32 -0.46 -8.82 -17.97
C LEU A 32 -0.71 -10.30 -17.61
N PRO A 33 -0.67 -11.24 -18.57
CA PRO A 33 -1.07 -12.63 -18.33
C PRO A 33 -0.19 -13.36 -17.30
N ASP A 34 1.12 -13.07 -17.30
CA ASP A 34 2.09 -13.74 -16.44
C ASP A 34 2.34 -13.03 -15.10
N ALA A 35 1.70 -11.89 -14.87
CA ALA A 35 1.88 -11.14 -13.64
C ALA A 35 1.02 -11.74 -12.52
N THR A 36 1.63 -12.00 -11.37
CA THR A 36 0.98 -12.61 -10.21
C THR A 36 0.75 -11.62 -9.08
N HIS A 37 1.61 -10.62 -8.97
CA HIS A 37 1.58 -9.61 -7.90
C HIS A 37 1.81 -8.22 -8.47
N LEU A 38 1.15 -7.24 -7.88
CA LEU A 38 1.37 -5.82 -8.11
C LEU A 38 1.98 -5.20 -6.86
N MET A 39 3.13 -4.54 -7.00
CA MET A 39 3.78 -3.81 -5.93
C MET A 39 3.67 -2.31 -6.17
N PHE A 40 3.02 -1.61 -5.25
CA PHE A 40 3.04 -0.16 -5.20
C PHE A 40 4.19 0.31 -4.30
N ILE A 41 4.96 1.26 -4.79
CA ILE A 41 6.03 1.92 -4.05
C ILE A 41 5.98 3.40 -4.36
N ASP A 42 5.67 4.23 -3.38
CA ASP A 42 5.69 5.67 -3.57
C ASP A 42 7.12 6.19 -3.75
N ALA A 43 7.28 7.24 -4.53
CA ALA A 43 8.60 7.71 -5.00
C ALA A 43 9.52 8.21 -3.88
N ASP A 44 8.98 8.53 -2.72
CA ASP A 44 9.71 8.99 -1.54
C ASP A 44 9.97 7.89 -0.49
N ILE A 45 9.65 6.63 -0.81
CA ILE A 45 9.87 5.49 0.08
C ILE A 45 11.26 4.90 -0.13
N LYS A 46 12.02 4.79 0.95
CA LYS A 46 13.26 4.03 1.00
C LYS A 46 13.00 2.62 1.54
N PHE A 47 13.37 1.62 0.78
CA PHE A 47 13.17 0.21 1.13
C PHE A 47 14.43 -0.62 0.83
N ARG A 48 14.45 -1.85 1.34
CA ARG A 48 15.47 -2.86 0.98
C ARG A 48 14.82 -3.92 0.10
N VAL A 49 15.60 -4.53 -0.79
CA VAL A 49 15.11 -5.61 -1.66
C VAL A 49 14.61 -6.80 -0.84
N GLU A 50 15.23 -7.04 0.31
CA GLU A 50 14.84 -8.09 1.26
C GLU A 50 13.41 -7.90 1.78
N ASP A 51 12.94 -6.67 1.92
CA ASP A 51 11.61 -6.37 2.40
C ASP A 51 10.55 -6.84 1.39
N ILE A 52 10.78 -6.59 0.08
CA ILE A 52 9.91 -7.12 -0.99
C ILE A 52 9.92 -8.64 -1.01
N VAL A 53 11.10 -9.26 -0.86
CA VAL A 53 11.21 -10.73 -0.83
C VAL A 53 10.47 -11.33 0.36
N ARG A 54 10.47 -10.67 1.52
CA ARG A 54 9.69 -11.07 2.70
C ARG A 54 8.20 -10.99 2.44
N MET A 55 7.73 -9.90 1.85
CA MET A 55 6.32 -9.73 1.50
C MET A 55 5.84 -10.82 0.54
N ILE A 56 6.61 -11.14 -0.51
CA ILE A 56 6.29 -12.24 -1.44
C ILE A 56 6.25 -13.59 -0.71
N LYS A 57 7.21 -13.85 0.18
CA LYS A 57 7.29 -15.12 0.94
C LYS A 57 6.17 -15.27 1.98
N ALA A 58 5.62 -14.16 2.47
CA ALA A 58 4.50 -14.17 3.40
C ALA A 58 3.20 -14.70 2.76
N ASP A 59 3.15 -14.72 1.41
CA ASP A 59 2.06 -15.28 0.60
C ASP A 59 0.65 -14.84 1.05
N LYS A 60 0.51 -13.53 1.27
CA LYS A 60 -0.78 -12.93 1.61
C LYS A 60 -1.42 -12.31 0.37
N GLU A 61 -2.74 -12.28 0.34
CA GLU A 61 -3.51 -11.64 -0.74
C GLU A 61 -3.16 -10.16 -0.87
N LEU A 62 -3.04 -9.50 0.27
CA LEU A 62 -2.60 -8.11 0.41
C LEU A 62 -1.68 -8.00 1.62
N ILE A 63 -0.54 -7.36 1.44
CA ILE A 63 0.42 -7.09 2.52
C ILE A 63 0.99 -5.69 2.37
N ILE A 64 1.07 -4.98 3.48
CA ILE A 64 1.57 -3.60 3.56
C ILE A 64 2.84 -3.57 4.40
N GLY A 65 3.85 -2.87 3.91
CA GLY A 65 4.98 -2.49 4.72
C GLY A 65 4.71 -1.16 5.42
N PRO A 66 4.75 -1.10 6.77
CA PRO A 66 4.50 0.13 7.49
C PRO A 66 5.48 1.23 7.06
N VAL A 67 4.95 2.41 6.74
CA VAL A 67 5.72 3.58 6.38
C VAL A 67 5.55 4.64 7.45
N ALA A 68 6.67 5.22 7.88
CA ALA A 68 6.64 6.29 8.88
C ALA A 68 6.01 7.56 8.28
N LEU A 69 5.09 8.16 9.00
CA LEU A 69 4.58 9.50 8.69
C LEU A 69 5.70 10.54 8.80
N LYS A 70 5.55 11.67 8.11
CA LYS A 70 6.45 12.81 8.18
C LYS A 70 6.24 13.62 9.48
N GLY A 71 6.32 12.94 10.61
CA GLY A 71 6.12 13.50 11.94
C GLY A 71 6.77 12.65 13.02
N TYR A 72 6.87 13.21 14.21
CA TYR A 72 7.45 12.55 15.38
C TYR A 72 6.53 12.72 16.59
N ASN A 73 6.40 11.67 17.38
CA ASN A 73 5.85 11.76 18.73
C ASN A 73 6.95 12.25 19.69
N TRP A 74 7.04 13.55 19.84
CA TRP A 74 8.07 14.19 20.69
C TRP A 74 7.96 13.80 22.16
N GLU A 75 6.75 13.46 22.62
CA GLU A 75 6.56 13.01 24.01
C GLU A 75 7.16 11.64 24.25
N GLU A 76 6.98 10.70 23.32
CA GLU A 76 7.65 9.39 23.38
C GLU A 76 9.16 9.52 23.32
N ILE A 77 9.69 10.37 22.43
CA ILE A 77 11.13 10.65 22.34
C ILE A 77 11.64 11.20 23.68
N ARG A 78 10.90 12.12 24.29
CA ARG A 78 11.26 12.71 25.57
C ARG A 78 11.26 11.64 26.67
N MET A 79 10.26 10.80 26.72
CA MET A 79 10.16 9.71 27.71
C MET A 79 11.28 8.68 27.56
N ALA A 80 11.59 8.27 26.33
CA ALA A 80 12.71 7.36 26.05
C ALA A 80 14.06 7.96 26.48
N ALA A 81 14.27 9.25 26.20
CA ALA A 81 15.48 9.96 26.62
C ALA A 81 15.61 10.02 28.16
N LEU A 82 14.52 10.28 28.88
CA LEU A 82 14.49 10.30 30.36
C LEU A 82 14.71 8.90 30.95
N ALA A 83 14.25 7.85 30.27
CA ALA A 83 14.47 6.46 30.65
C ALA A 83 15.89 5.98 30.36
N GLY A 84 16.72 6.76 29.65
CA GLY A 84 18.09 6.40 29.30
C GLY A 84 18.20 5.37 28.19
N GLU A 85 17.24 5.33 27.26
CA GLU A 85 17.29 4.42 26.12
C GLU A 85 18.42 4.79 25.14
N ASP A 86 19.21 3.81 24.72
CA ASP A 86 20.37 4.00 23.85
C ASP A 86 20.02 4.40 22.41
N ASN A 87 18.80 4.08 21.94
CA ASN A 87 18.42 4.27 20.56
C ASN A 87 17.13 5.09 20.40
N ILE A 88 17.16 6.31 20.85
CA ILE A 88 16.05 7.28 20.79
C ILE A 88 15.53 7.49 19.37
N GLY A 89 16.39 7.32 18.35
CA GLY A 89 16.01 7.46 16.94
C GLY A 89 15.01 6.41 16.43
N ARG A 90 14.75 5.36 17.21
CA ARG A 90 13.71 4.34 16.89
C ARG A 90 12.39 4.58 17.60
N THR A 91 12.39 5.48 18.60
CA THR A 91 11.20 5.88 19.34
C THR A 91 10.55 7.09 18.69
N GLY A 92 9.26 7.21 18.85
CA GLY A 92 8.50 8.38 18.35
C GLY A 92 8.20 8.38 16.86
N GLY A 93 8.51 7.31 16.14
CA GLY A 93 8.03 7.13 14.78
C GLY A 93 6.52 6.84 14.78
N VAL A 94 5.76 7.64 14.05
CA VAL A 94 4.32 7.40 13.84
C VAL A 94 4.17 6.72 12.49
N PHE A 95 3.45 5.60 12.45
CA PHE A 95 3.24 4.81 11.23
C PHE A 95 1.79 4.91 10.76
N ASN A 96 1.61 4.88 9.44
CA ASN A 96 0.28 4.88 8.83
C ASN A 96 -0.32 3.46 8.83
N ILE A 97 -0.59 2.94 10.03
CA ILE A 97 -1.28 1.66 10.24
C ILE A 97 -2.21 1.75 11.44
N ASN A 98 -3.38 1.13 11.35
CA ASN A 98 -4.28 0.93 12.47
C ASN A 98 -4.36 -0.56 12.77
N THR A 99 -3.95 -0.93 13.98
CA THR A 99 -3.94 -2.32 14.41
C THR A 99 -5.32 -2.73 14.94
N LEU A 100 -5.67 -3.99 14.75
CA LEU A 100 -6.85 -4.56 15.41
C LEU A 100 -6.68 -4.56 16.93
N PRO A 101 -7.75 -4.37 17.71
CA PRO A 101 -7.69 -4.41 19.16
C PRO A 101 -7.11 -5.74 19.66
N GLY A 102 -6.15 -5.67 20.57
CA GLY A 102 -5.54 -6.86 21.21
C GLY A 102 -4.48 -7.58 20.37
N ILE A 103 -4.14 -7.08 19.21
CA ILE A 103 -3.00 -7.60 18.44
C ILE A 103 -1.71 -7.01 19.01
N GLU A 104 -0.83 -7.91 19.45
CA GLU A 104 0.55 -7.57 19.81
C GLU A 104 1.49 -8.02 18.70
N MET A 105 2.45 -7.16 18.34
CA MET A 105 3.50 -7.53 17.38
C MET A 105 4.46 -8.51 18.06
N GLU A 106 4.47 -9.76 17.63
CA GLU A 106 5.40 -10.76 18.15
C GLU A 106 6.85 -10.40 17.84
N ASN A 107 7.10 -9.97 16.62
CA ASN A 107 8.42 -9.48 16.17
C ASN A 107 8.28 -8.75 14.81
N GLU A 108 9.31 -8.01 14.43
CA GLU A 108 9.37 -7.20 13.19
C GLU A 108 9.34 -8.01 11.87
N ASN A 109 9.41 -9.32 11.91
CA ASN A 109 9.47 -10.18 10.73
C ASN A 109 8.21 -11.02 10.53
N THR A 110 7.28 -11.04 11.49
CA THR A 110 6.04 -11.80 11.41
C THR A 110 4.90 -10.89 10.95
N PRO A 111 4.25 -11.19 9.81
CA PRO A 111 3.06 -10.46 9.41
C PRO A 111 1.94 -10.63 10.44
N PHE A 112 1.22 -9.56 10.71
CA PHE A 112 0.04 -9.55 11.56
C PHE A 112 -1.12 -8.83 10.87
N GLU A 113 -2.33 -9.10 11.29
CA GLU A 113 -3.52 -8.47 10.73
C GLU A 113 -3.67 -7.04 11.24
N ILE A 114 -4.08 -6.16 10.34
CA ILE A 114 -4.36 -4.75 10.65
C ILE A 114 -5.77 -4.39 10.19
N GLU A 115 -6.35 -3.37 10.80
CA GLU A 115 -7.63 -2.84 10.38
C GLU A 115 -7.51 -2.08 9.05
N HIS A 116 -6.54 -1.17 8.98
CA HIS A 116 -6.13 -0.48 7.76
C HIS A 116 -4.70 0.05 7.83
N GLY A 117 -4.16 0.37 6.66
CA GLY A 117 -2.84 0.95 6.53
C GLY A 117 -2.64 1.57 5.16
N GLY A 118 -1.69 2.49 5.08
CA GLY A 118 -1.40 3.22 3.85
C GLY A 118 -0.82 2.34 2.74
N ASN A 119 -1.13 2.68 1.53
CA ASN A 119 -0.77 1.93 0.33
C ASN A 119 0.57 2.36 -0.31
N ALA A 120 1.38 3.18 0.39
CA ALA A 120 2.66 3.69 -0.10
C ALA A 120 3.73 2.60 -0.36
N PHE A 121 3.63 1.46 0.35
CA PHE A 121 4.48 0.28 0.18
C PHE A 121 3.62 -0.98 0.32
N MET A 122 2.93 -1.36 -0.75
CA MET A 122 1.87 -2.38 -0.72
C MET A 122 2.08 -3.40 -1.84
N LEU A 123 2.01 -4.68 -1.49
CA LEU A 123 2.01 -5.80 -2.42
C LEU A 123 0.62 -6.43 -2.44
N VAL A 124 0.03 -6.55 -3.62
CA VAL A 124 -1.30 -7.15 -3.84
C VAL A 124 -1.18 -8.30 -4.81
N ARG A 125 -1.76 -9.42 -4.49
CA ARG A 125 -1.86 -10.58 -5.35
C ARG A 125 -2.99 -10.40 -6.37
N LYS A 126 -2.85 -10.99 -7.58
CA LYS A 126 -3.79 -10.79 -8.69
C LYS A 126 -5.21 -11.27 -8.34
N ASP A 127 -5.32 -12.38 -7.65
CA ASP A 127 -6.62 -12.94 -7.23
C ASP A 127 -7.39 -12.03 -6.25
N CYS A 128 -6.71 -11.16 -5.52
CA CYS A 128 -7.37 -10.12 -4.72
C CYS A 128 -8.17 -9.15 -5.61
N PHE A 129 -7.57 -8.68 -6.71
CA PHE A 129 -8.28 -7.85 -7.69
C PHE A 129 -9.42 -8.62 -8.37
N GLU A 130 -9.18 -9.87 -8.75
CA GLU A 130 -10.18 -10.74 -9.36
C GLU A 130 -11.40 -10.95 -8.44
N ALA A 131 -11.17 -11.10 -7.13
CA ALA A 131 -12.24 -11.20 -6.14
C ALA A 131 -13.04 -9.91 -5.96
N LEU A 132 -12.38 -8.74 -6.08
CA LEU A 132 -13.03 -7.43 -6.00
C LEU A 132 -13.79 -7.06 -7.28
N ASP A 133 -13.41 -7.61 -8.43
CA ASP A 133 -13.87 -7.22 -9.76
C ASP A 133 -15.41 -7.17 -9.91
N PRO A 134 -16.19 -8.16 -9.41
CA PRO A 134 -17.65 -8.15 -9.53
C PRO A 134 -18.34 -7.00 -8.78
N HIS A 135 -17.66 -6.44 -7.79
CA HIS A 135 -18.20 -5.40 -6.90
C HIS A 135 -17.62 -4.02 -7.15
N THR A 136 -16.60 -3.94 -8.02
CA THR A 136 -15.87 -2.70 -8.30
C THR A 136 -16.57 -1.90 -9.40
N PRO A 137 -16.93 -0.63 -9.15
CA PRO A 137 -17.48 0.24 -10.19
C PRO A 137 -16.52 0.41 -11.36
N ILE A 138 -17.09 0.77 -12.50
CA ILE A 138 -16.33 1.05 -13.72
C ILE A 138 -16.53 2.52 -14.08
N TYR A 139 -15.46 3.16 -14.54
CA TYR A 139 -15.52 4.48 -15.13
C TYR A 139 -14.80 4.52 -16.47
N THR A 140 -15.19 5.46 -17.33
CA THR A 140 -14.52 5.69 -18.62
C THR A 140 -13.33 6.61 -18.41
N ASN A 141 -12.16 6.19 -18.91
CA ASN A 141 -10.94 7.00 -18.80
C ASN A 141 -11.07 8.29 -19.64
N GLY A 142 -10.77 9.41 -19.01
CA GLY A 142 -10.59 10.72 -19.63
C GLY A 142 -9.19 11.31 -19.40
N GLY A 143 -8.25 10.48 -18.91
CA GLY A 143 -6.87 10.88 -18.63
C GLY A 143 -5.93 10.64 -19.82
N ARG A 144 -4.72 11.18 -19.72
CA ARG A 144 -3.71 11.08 -20.79
C ARG A 144 -2.91 9.77 -20.79
N SER A 145 -3.04 8.98 -19.72
CA SER A 145 -2.21 7.78 -19.49
C SER A 145 -2.68 6.54 -20.26
N LEU A 146 -3.93 6.57 -20.71
CA LEU A 146 -4.55 5.55 -21.56
C LEU A 146 -5.37 6.25 -22.65
N PRO A 147 -5.66 5.57 -23.78
CA PRO A 147 -6.59 6.10 -24.78
C PRO A 147 -7.95 6.45 -24.18
N ASP A 148 -8.59 7.49 -24.71
CA ASP A 148 -9.94 7.87 -24.33
C ASP A 148 -10.94 6.75 -24.59
N GLY A 149 -11.93 6.63 -23.71
CA GLY A 149 -13.02 5.66 -23.86
C GLY A 149 -12.71 4.27 -23.28
N ILE A 150 -11.51 4.03 -22.76
CA ILE A 150 -11.21 2.76 -22.06
C ILE A 150 -11.93 2.73 -20.72
N GLU A 151 -12.60 1.62 -20.45
CA GLU A 151 -13.21 1.33 -19.17
C GLU A 151 -12.18 0.84 -18.16
N ILE A 152 -12.19 1.43 -16.97
CA ILE A 152 -11.27 1.14 -15.88
C ILE A 152 -12.08 0.81 -14.62
N LYS A 153 -11.66 -0.20 -13.89
CA LYS A 153 -12.17 -0.54 -12.56
C LYS A 153 -11.68 0.45 -11.52
N ASP A 154 -12.60 0.93 -10.67
CA ASP A 154 -12.32 1.91 -9.61
C ASP A 154 -11.98 1.23 -8.28
N TYR A 155 -10.88 0.48 -8.26
CA TYR A 155 -10.41 -0.23 -7.07
C TYR A 155 -9.99 0.71 -5.92
N PHE A 156 -9.37 1.84 -6.30
CA PHE A 156 -8.82 2.84 -5.36
C PHE A 156 -9.71 4.07 -5.31
N ARG A 157 -10.99 3.86 -5.01
CA ARG A 157 -11.96 4.96 -4.98
C ARG A 157 -11.91 5.71 -3.66
N VAL A 158 -12.20 7.00 -3.75
CA VAL A 158 -12.51 7.84 -2.59
C VAL A 158 -14.02 7.96 -2.49
N GLU A 159 -14.57 7.66 -1.33
CA GLU A 159 -16.02 7.77 -1.12
C GLU A 159 -16.37 8.29 0.27
N ILE A 160 -17.60 8.75 0.42
CA ILE A 160 -18.13 9.12 1.73
C ILE A 160 -18.83 7.90 2.32
N ASN A 161 -18.36 7.45 3.48
CA ASN A 161 -19.05 6.44 4.26
C ASN A 161 -20.42 6.99 4.68
N LYS A 162 -21.50 6.33 4.24
CA LYS A 162 -22.87 6.81 4.44
C LYS A 162 -23.33 6.73 5.89
N ASP A 163 -22.75 5.84 6.69
CA ASP A 163 -23.14 5.63 8.08
C ASP A 163 -22.44 6.62 9.01
N THR A 164 -21.18 6.94 8.73
CA THR A 164 -20.36 7.84 9.57
C THR A 164 -20.22 9.24 9.01
N ASN A 165 -20.58 9.46 7.75
CA ASN A 165 -20.35 10.69 6.98
C ASN A 165 -18.88 11.13 6.91
N HIS A 166 -17.95 10.17 7.07
CA HIS A 166 -16.52 10.40 6.91
C HIS A 166 -16.09 10.13 5.46
N LEU A 167 -15.15 10.94 4.99
CA LEU A 167 -14.46 10.68 3.74
C LEU A 167 -13.49 9.51 3.94
N LEU A 168 -13.65 8.46 3.13
CA LEU A 168 -12.70 7.37 3.02
C LEU A 168 -11.74 7.70 1.88
N SER A 169 -10.44 7.64 2.16
CA SER A 169 -9.40 7.78 1.14
C SER A 169 -9.24 6.48 0.35
N GLU A 170 -8.32 6.49 -0.60
CA GLU A 170 -7.98 5.31 -1.40
C GLU A 170 -7.15 4.26 -0.65
N ASP A 171 -6.73 4.57 0.57
CA ASP A 171 -5.96 3.70 1.46
C ASP A 171 -6.83 2.64 2.15
#